data_391d9496c0a5b8a9417b9065d5604df1
#
_entry.id   391d9496c0a5b8a9417b9065d5604df1
#
_cell.length_a   1.000
_cell.length_b   1.000
_cell.length_c   1.000
_cell.angle_alpha   90.00
_cell.angle_beta   90.00
_cell.angle_gamma   90.00
#
_symmetry.space_group_name_H-M   'P 1'
#
loop_
_entity.id
_entity.type
_entity.pdbx_description
1 polymer ?
#
loop_
_entity_poly.entity_id
_entity_poly.type
_entity_poly.pdbx_seq_one_letter_code
_entity_poly.pdbx_strand_id
1 'polypeptide(L)'
;MWAMIVKEFRQLRRDRRTLAMMIVMPVLLLVVLGYAASFDVKTISVAVSGPQASEIEGFLSAPFDVVLSAPGQTRSWAQDQLRDGHAEMAVVTGGSRPLVLIDGSQLFAARAALTALAGLERGAGSSGTAGAGSAGGSAGPAISPKVSILYNPGLTTSDIMIPGLCGVVLVFVGTIITSLGVVRERQSGTLEQLAVMPLRPRDVFLGKIVPYFLVAAIDLAIVLVVGIAVFGVPFRGSAAVFGLGALFFLFVTLGIGVLISSVSQNQGQAIQLAVMTLLPQVLLSGLIFPLSSIAAGVRWIAYLLPLTYFNEIARGVMLRAEPIAALWQPFVYLALLGVVVVTGATLRFRSYLAPAGHERRGHQSAAPKSQVAA
;
A
#
# COMPACT_ATOMS: atom_id res chain seq x y z
N MET A 1 -17.38 -0.59 -43.29
CA MET A 1 -16.29 -0.18 -42.41
C MET A 1 -16.49 1.25 -41.90
N TRP A 2 -16.63 2.26 -42.77
CA TRP A 2 -16.82 3.67 -42.35
C TRP A 2 -18.02 3.88 -41.43
N ALA A 3 -19.17 3.33 -41.72
CA ALA A 3 -20.38 3.44 -40.89
C ALA A 3 -20.19 2.86 -39.48
N MET A 4 -19.38 1.81 -39.37
CA MET A 4 -19.07 1.19 -38.07
C MET A 4 -18.14 2.08 -37.23
N ILE A 5 -17.15 2.71 -37.84
CA ILE A 5 -16.28 3.70 -37.19
C ILE A 5 -17.09 4.90 -36.67
N VAL A 6 -17.98 5.43 -37.51
CA VAL A 6 -18.85 6.57 -37.14
C VAL A 6 -19.79 6.19 -35.98
N LYS A 7 -20.35 4.97 -35.99
CA LYS A 7 -21.19 4.45 -34.91
C LYS A 7 -20.41 4.41 -33.59
N GLU A 8 -19.23 3.79 -33.59
CA GLU A 8 -18.40 3.67 -32.40
C GLU A 8 -17.99 5.06 -31.85
N PHE A 9 -17.61 5.98 -32.73
CA PHE A 9 -17.27 7.36 -32.32
C PHE A 9 -18.47 8.10 -31.72
N ARG A 10 -19.69 7.90 -32.25
CA ARG A 10 -20.91 8.48 -31.69
C ARG A 10 -21.26 7.87 -30.32
N GLN A 11 -21.03 6.57 -30.16
CA GLN A 11 -21.26 5.87 -28.91
C GLN A 11 -20.29 6.36 -27.84
N LEU A 12 -18.99 6.46 -28.16
CA LEU A 12 -17.96 6.98 -27.28
C LEU A 12 -18.26 8.43 -26.84
N ARG A 13 -18.67 9.29 -27.79
CA ARG A 13 -19.04 10.68 -27.49
C ARG A 13 -20.28 10.82 -26.59
N ARG A 14 -21.19 9.84 -26.63
CA ARG A 14 -22.35 9.78 -25.74
C ARG A 14 -21.98 9.31 -24.34
N ASP A 15 -21.02 8.43 -24.21
CA ASP A 15 -20.52 7.95 -22.92
C ASP A 15 -19.41 8.87 -22.41
N ARG A 16 -19.81 10.05 -21.95
CA ARG A 16 -18.91 11.08 -21.44
C ARG A 16 -18.07 10.59 -20.24
N ARG A 17 -18.59 9.64 -19.45
CA ARG A 17 -17.89 9.09 -18.28
C ARG A 17 -16.72 8.22 -18.73
N THR A 18 -16.95 7.29 -19.66
CA THR A 18 -15.88 6.45 -20.22
C THR A 18 -14.84 7.31 -20.95
N LEU A 19 -15.29 8.30 -21.75
CA LEU A 19 -14.38 9.22 -22.43
C LEU A 19 -13.51 10.02 -21.46
N ALA A 20 -14.12 10.59 -20.40
CA ALA A 20 -13.38 11.30 -19.35
C ALA A 20 -12.36 10.40 -18.67
N MET A 21 -12.72 9.16 -18.30
CA MET A 21 -11.82 8.20 -17.69
C MET A 21 -10.65 7.82 -18.61
N MET A 22 -10.90 7.64 -19.91
CA MET A 22 -9.86 7.32 -20.90
C MET A 22 -8.82 8.43 -21.05
N ILE A 23 -9.19 9.69 -20.82
CA ILE A 23 -8.28 10.83 -20.91
C ILE A 23 -7.65 11.15 -19.54
N VAL A 24 -8.47 11.23 -18.50
CA VAL A 24 -8.03 11.66 -17.17
C VAL A 24 -7.08 10.64 -16.54
N MET A 25 -7.36 9.33 -16.73
CA MET A 25 -6.55 8.28 -16.11
C MET A 25 -5.08 8.29 -16.57
N PRO A 26 -4.73 8.30 -17.86
CA PRO A 26 -3.33 8.37 -18.29
C PRO A 26 -2.64 9.65 -17.83
N VAL A 27 -3.34 10.79 -17.84
CA VAL A 27 -2.81 12.06 -17.38
C VAL A 27 -2.55 12.03 -15.87
N LEU A 28 -3.51 11.52 -15.08
CA LEU A 28 -3.36 11.37 -13.63
C LEU A 28 -2.21 10.43 -13.30
N LEU A 29 -2.11 9.29 -13.98
CA LEU A 29 -1.01 8.35 -13.81
C LEU A 29 0.34 8.98 -14.18
N LEU A 30 0.41 9.71 -15.31
CA LEU A 30 1.61 10.42 -15.72
C LEU A 30 2.07 11.43 -14.66
N VAL A 31 1.14 12.21 -14.11
CA VAL A 31 1.45 13.20 -13.07
C VAL A 31 1.88 12.50 -11.77
N VAL A 32 1.09 11.52 -11.30
CA VAL A 32 1.38 10.78 -10.06
C VAL A 32 2.72 10.06 -10.18
N LEU A 33 2.96 9.35 -11.30
CA LEU A 33 4.21 8.63 -11.54
C LEU A 33 5.38 9.58 -11.71
N GLY A 34 5.20 10.68 -12.45
CA GLY A 34 6.25 11.68 -12.64
C GLY A 34 6.73 12.30 -11.33
N TYR A 35 5.83 12.53 -10.37
CA TYR A 35 6.21 13.00 -9.03
C TYR A 35 6.66 11.88 -8.08
N ALA A 36 6.19 10.65 -8.27
CA ALA A 36 6.53 9.50 -7.40
C ALA A 36 7.81 8.77 -7.84
N ALA A 37 8.24 8.92 -9.08
CA ALA A 37 9.34 8.18 -9.68
C ALA A 37 10.71 8.67 -9.18
N SER A 38 10.94 8.62 -7.88
CA SER A 38 12.24 8.83 -7.26
C SER A 38 12.60 7.61 -6.43
N PHE A 39 13.74 6.98 -6.75
CA PHE A 39 14.34 5.92 -5.94
C PHE A 39 15.34 6.48 -4.92
N ASP A 40 15.55 7.80 -4.92
CA ASP A 40 16.50 8.45 -4.02
C ASP A 40 15.90 8.53 -2.61
N VAL A 41 16.49 7.79 -1.70
CA VAL A 41 16.21 7.91 -0.27
C VAL A 41 16.89 9.18 0.22
N LYS A 42 16.08 10.18 0.56
CA LYS A 42 16.56 11.50 0.98
C LYS A 42 17.05 11.53 2.42
N THR A 43 16.40 10.73 3.27
CA THR A 43 16.69 10.64 4.69
C THR A 43 16.65 9.18 5.14
N ILE A 44 17.59 8.79 5.98
CA ILE A 44 17.70 7.45 6.58
C ILE A 44 17.52 7.64 8.07
N SER A 45 16.47 7.05 8.63
CA SER A 45 16.20 7.12 10.05
C SER A 45 17.20 6.27 10.83
N VAL A 46 17.87 6.90 11.82
CA VAL A 46 18.95 6.27 12.58
C VAL A 46 18.61 6.22 14.06
N ALA A 47 18.81 5.06 14.67
CA ALA A 47 18.82 4.90 16.12
C ALA A 47 20.27 4.80 16.62
N VAL A 48 20.64 5.57 17.62
CA VAL A 48 22.00 5.54 18.18
C VAL A 48 21.95 5.05 19.62
N SER A 49 22.82 4.10 19.97
CA SER A 49 22.89 3.51 21.32
C SER A 49 24.32 3.33 21.81
N GLY A 50 24.48 3.26 23.12
CA GLY A 50 25.76 3.05 23.79
C GLY A 50 26.44 4.34 24.28
N PRO A 51 27.60 4.22 24.98
CA PRO A 51 28.20 5.32 25.75
C PRO A 51 28.58 6.57 24.93
N GLN A 52 28.86 6.41 23.63
CA GLN A 52 29.27 7.51 22.75
C GLN A 52 28.12 7.96 21.81
N ALA A 53 26.88 7.65 22.14
CA ALA A 53 25.73 7.95 21.30
C ALA A 53 25.63 9.45 20.95
N SER A 54 25.81 10.33 21.95
CA SER A 54 25.74 11.79 21.77
C SER A 54 26.88 12.35 20.89
N GLU A 55 28.05 11.71 20.91
CA GLU A 55 29.15 12.12 20.04
C GLU A 55 28.85 11.74 18.58
N ILE A 56 28.35 10.54 18.35
CA ILE A 56 28.01 10.05 17.00
C ILE A 56 26.84 10.84 16.43
N GLU A 57 25.84 11.21 17.23
CA GLU A 57 24.73 12.07 16.80
C GLU A 57 25.24 13.38 16.21
N GLY A 58 26.27 14.00 16.81
CA GLY A 58 26.91 15.23 16.31
C GLY A 58 27.71 15.05 15.01
N PHE A 59 28.16 13.82 14.67
CA PHE A 59 28.90 13.51 13.44
C PHE A 59 28.01 13.08 12.29
N LEU A 60 26.82 12.55 12.57
CA LEU A 60 25.90 12.12 11.51
C LEU A 60 25.23 13.33 10.88
N SER A 61 25.52 13.56 9.61
CA SER A 61 24.90 14.58 8.78
C SER A 61 24.09 13.94 7.66
N ALA A 62 23.32 14.72 6.92
CA ALA A 62 22.55 14.20 5.78
C ALA A 62 23.37 13.20 4.93
N PRO A 63 22.77 12.08 4.54
CA PRO A 63 21.33 11.74 4.57
C PRO A 63 20.82 11.08 5.87
N PHE A 64 21.63 11.01 6.94
CA PHE A 64 21.25 10.38 8.20
C PHE A 64 20.45 11.34 9.08
N ASP A 65 19.31 10.86 9.58
CA ASP A 65 18.44 11.58 10.52
C ASP A 65 18.31 10.77 11.81
N VAL A 66 18.87 11.27 12.92
CA VAL A 66 18.85 10.59 14.20
C VAL A 66 17.48 10.78 14.86
N VAL A 67 16.64 9.75 14.77
CA VAL A 67 15.28 9.76 15.33
C VAL A 67 15.24 9.26 16.80
N LEU A 68 16.20 8.44 17.20
CA LEU A 68 16.29 7.86 18.54
C LEU A 68 17.75 7.88 19.02
N SER A 69 17.96 8.41 20.23
CA SER A 69 19.26 8.41 20.89
C SER A 69 19.12 7.88 22.31
N ALA A 70 19.88 6.81 22.65
CA ALA A 70 19.77 6.13 23.93
C ALA A 70 21.15 5.70 24.47
N PRO A 71 21.90 6.62 25.15
CA PRO A 71 23.28 6.40 25.60
C PRO A 71 23.49 5.20 26.54
N GLY A 72 22.45 4.80 27.30
CA GLY A 72 22.51 3.69 28.22
C GLY A 72 22.08 2.33 27.68
N GLN A 73 21.70 2.26 26.41
CA GLN A 73 21.11 1.07 25.82
C GLN A 73 22.14 0.23 25.06
N THR A 74 21.79 -1.05 24.90
CA THR A 74 22.65 -2.07 24.32
C THR A 74 22.29 -2.41 22.86
N ARG A 75 23.04 -3.33 22.27
CA ARG A 75 22.76 -3.87 20.94
C ARG A 75 21.34 -4.47 20.81
N SER A 76 20.83 -5.10 21.87
CA SER A 76 19.48 -5.69 21.82
C SER A 76 18.41 -4.62 21.61
N TRP A 77 18.50 -3.50 22.33
CA TRP A 77 17.60 -2.37 22.13
C TRP A 77 17.67 -1.85 20.68
N ALA A 78 18.88 -1.68 20.14
CA ALA A 78 19.05 -1.23 18.76
C ALA A 78 18.42 -2.22 17.74
N GLN A 79 18.54 -3.53 17.99
CA GLN A 79 17.88 -4.56 17.18
C GLN A 79 16.35 -4.51 17.30
N ASP A 80 15.82 -4.23 18.49
CA ASP A 80 14.38 -4.08 18.71
C ASP A 80 13.83 -2.85 17.96
N GLN A 81 14.58 -1.71 17.96
CA GLN A 81 14.16 -0.52 17.20
C GLN A 81 14.09 -0.81 15.68
N LEU A 82 15.06 -1.57 15.15
CA LEU A 82 15.03 -1.98 13.73
C LEU A 82 13.92 -3.00 13.46
N ARG A 83 13.70 -3.96 14.38
CA ARG A 83 12.63 -4.94 14.24
C ARG A 83 11.26 -4.28 14.23
N ASP A 84 11.04 -3.35 15.14
CA ASP A 84 9.75 -2.67 15.33
C ASP A 84 9.54 -1.52 14.32
N GLY A 85 10.48 -1.35 13.37
CA GLY A 85 10.36 -0.39 12.25
C GLY A 85 10.53 1.08 12.65
N HIS A 86 11.03 1.36 13.87
CA HIS A 86 11.24 2.72 14.36
C HIS A 86 12.46 3.40 13.75
N ALA A 87 13.42 2.63 13.22
CA ALA A 87 14.61 3.12 12.53
C ALA A 87 14.99 2.17 11.37
N GLU A 88 15.65 2.69 10.34
CA GLU A 88 16.15 1.93 9.18
C GLU A 88 17.61 1.50 9.38
N MET A 89 18.35 2.21 10.22
CA MET A 89 19.72 1.93 10.61
C MET A 89 19.90 2.14 12.10
N ALA A 90 20.79 1.37 12.73
CA ALA A 90 21.17 1.62 14.11
C ALA A 90 22.67 1.60 14.27
N VAL A 91 23.21 2.51 15.07
CA VAL A 91 24.61 2.60 15.41
C VAL A 91 24.78 2.26 16.90
N VAL A 92 25.56 1.22 17.18
CA VAL A 92 25.84 0.76 18.54
C VAL A 92 27.30 1.08 18.85
N THR A 93 27.49 1.90 19.88
CA THR A 93 28.81 2.31 20.39
C THR A 93 29.20 1.52 21.65
N GLY A 94 30.46 1.65 22.10
CA GLY A 94 30.95 1.01 23.32
C GLY A 94 31.83 -0.22 23.06
N GLY A 95 31.99 -0.65 21.81
CA GLY A 95 32.97 -1.67 21.41
C GLY A 95 34.26 -1.05 20.89
N SER A 96 35.24 -1.89 20.53
CA SER A 96 36.47 -1.45 19.86
C SER A 96 36.26 -0.75 18.51
N ARG A 97 35.10 -1.01 17.88
CA ARG A 97 34.62 -0.36 16.65
C ARG A 97 33.10 -0.19 16.76
N PRO A 98 32.53 0.92 16.28
CA PRO A 98 31.10 1.06 16.19
C PRO A 98 30.47 -0.05 15.33
N LEU A 99 29.36 -0.62 15.80
CA LEU A 99 28.60 -1.61 15.06
C LEU A 99 27.43 -0.92 14.40
N VAL A 100 27.35 -0.95 13.08
CA VAL A 100 26.24 -0.43 12.30
C VAL A 100 25.36 -1.60 11.90
N LEU A 101 24.10 -1.55 12.37
CA LEU A 101 23.04 -2.48 12.00
C LEU A 101 22.15 -1.81 10.97
N ILE A 102 21.85 -2.49 9.87
CA ILE A 102 21.03 -1.98 8.79
C ILE A 102 19.83 -2.90 8.61
N ASP A 103 18.63 -2.33 8.51
CA ASP A 103 17.41 -3.08 8.19
C ASP A 103 17.37 -3.44 6.70
N GLY A 104 17.74 -4.68 6.36
CA GLY A 104 17.69 -5.21 5.00
C GLY A 104 16.26 -5.45 4.47
N SER A 105 15.24 -5.35 5.30
CA SER A 105 13.84 -5.41 4.85
C SER A 105 13.42 -4.12 4.12
N GLN A 106 14.20 -3.05 4.29
CA GLN A 106 14.07 -1.75 3.60
C GLN A 106 15.17 -1.62 2.54
N LEU A 107 15.07 -2.35 1.42
CA LEU A 107 16.13 -2.51 0.41
C LEU A 107 16.75 -1.19 -0.05
N PHE A 108 15.92 -0.18 -0.33
CA PHE A 108 16.39 1.10 -0.85
C PHE A 108 17.13 1.90 0.23
N ALA A 109 16.59 1.94 1.45
CA ALA A 109 17.24 2.57 2.60
C ALA A 109 18.55 1.86 2.95
N ALA A 110 18.57 0.51 2.94
CA ALA A 110 19.76 -0.27 3.18
C ALA A 110 20.86 0.00 2.16
N ARG A 111 20.55 0.05 0.87
CA ARG A 111 21.52 0.39 -0.20
C ARG A 111 21.99 1.84 -0.09
N ALA A 112 21.09 2.78 0.21
CA ALA A 112 21.46 4.17 0.42
C ALA A 112 22.39 4.32 1.64
N ALA A 113 22.10 3.64 2.75
CA ALA A 113 22.93 3.63 3.95
C ALA A 113 24.34 3.09 3.66
N LEU A 114 24.45 1.96 2.93
CA LEU A 114 25.74 1.39 2.55
C LEU A 114 26.54 2.36 1.66
N THR A 115 25.88 3.02 0.70
CA THR A 115 26.53 4.00 -0.18
C THR A 115 27.02 5.21 0.58
N ALA A 116 26.20 5.73 1.50
CA ALA A 116 26.55 6.87 2.35
C ALA A 116 27.70 6.55 3.31
N LEU A 117 27.68 5.36 3.96
CA LEU A 117 28.76 4.89 4.82
C LEU A 117 30.08 4.73 4.04
N ALA A 118 30.04 4.15 2.84
CA ALA A 118 31.22 4.05 1.98
C ALA A 118 31.76 5.41 1.53
N GLY A 119 30.88 6.43 1.43
CA GLY A 119 31.27 7.83 1.20
C GLY A 119 32.02 8.43 2.37
N LEU A 120 31.53 8.21 3.60
CA LEU A 120 32.20 8.68 4.83
C LEU A 120 33.59 8.06 5.01
N GLU A 121 33.74 6.76 4.73
CA GLU A 121 35.05 6.07 4.80
C GLU A 121 36.05 6.63 3.79
N ARG A 122 35.63 6.94 2.57
CA ARG A 122 36.48 7.56 1.53
C ARG A 122 36.86 9.00 1.88
N GLY A 123 35.92 9.78 2.42
CA GLY A 123 36.17 11.15 2.87
C GLY A 123 37.19 11.21 4.02
N ALA A 124 37.12 10.29 4.97
CA ALA A 124 38.07 10.15 6.07
C ALA A 124 39.47 9.68 5.59
N GLY A 125 39.54 8.86 4.55
CA GLY A 125 40.81 8.36 3.98
C GLY A 125 41.53 9.39 3.09
N SER A 126 40.80 10.30 2.43
CA SER A 126 41.39 11.28 1.51
C SER A 126 42.01 12.50 2.22
N SER A 127 41.65 12.77 3.45
CA SER A 127 42.26 13.82 4.28
C SER A 127 43.66 13.44 4.81
N GLY A 128 44.11 12.20 4.61
CA GLY A 128 45.44 11.69 5.03
C GLY A 128 46.59 11.88 4.04
N THR A 129 46.37 12.30 2.78
CA THR A 129 47.40 12.32 1.72
C THR A 129 47.55 13.65 0.98
N ALA A 130 46.90 14.74 1.40
CA ALA A 130 47.07 16.05 0.80
C ALA A 130 47.75 17.03 1.77
N GLY A 131 49.09 17.20 1.61
CA GLY A 131 49.83 18.41 1.85
C GLY A 131 49.89 18.94 3.29
N ALA A 132 51.04 18.84 3.92
CA ALA A 132 51.42 19.62 5.08
C ALA A 132 51.18 21.12 4.84
N GLY A 133 50.20 21.70 5.53
CA GLY A 133 50.06 23.16 5.58
C GLY A 133 48.61 23.66 5.69
N SER A 134 47.94 23.40 6.81
CA SER A 134 47.14 24.42 7.51
C SER A 134 46.52 23.80 8.80
N ALA A 135 46.70 24.53 9.87
CA ALA A 135 46.33 24.17 11.23
C ALA A 135 44.82 24.06 11.42
N GLY A 136 44.37 23.02 12.17
CA GLY A 136 43.23 23.15 13.05
C GLY A 136 41.93 22.47 12.63
N GLY A 137 41.94 21.36 11.87
CA GLY A 137 40.78 20.49 11.79
C GLY A 137 41.13 19.16 12.49
N SER A 138 40.49 18.85 13.61
CA SER A 138 40.61 17.55 14.26
C SER A 138 40.12 16.48 13.27
N ALA A 139 41.09 15.75 12.70
CA ALA A 139 40.81 14.52 12.00
C ALA A 139 40.10 13.58 12.99
N GLY A 140 38.80 13.44 12.87
CA GLY A 140 38.05 12.44 13.64
C GLY A 140 38.68 11.07 13.40
N PRO A 141 38.65 10.14 14.36
CA PRO A 141 39.20 8.82 14.20
C PRO A 141 38.61 8.18 12.95
N ALA A 142 39.47 7.59 12.11
CA ALA A 142 39.03 6.82 10.93
C ALA A 142 38.16 5.66 11.44
N ILE A 143 36.87 5.89 11.52
CA ILE A 143 35.90 4.94 12.05
C ILE A 143 35.56 3.99 10.90
N SER A 144 36.21 2.84 10.87
CA SER A 144 35.77 1.71 10.03
C SER A 144 34.71 0.93 10.82
N PRO A 145 33.41 1.24 10.64
CA PRO A 145 32.35 0.57 11.38
C PRO A 145 32.22 -0.88 10.93
N LYS A 146 31.88 -1.77 11.86
CA LYS A 146 31.45 -3.11 11.52
C LYS A 146 30.01 -3.07 11.05
N VAL A 147 29.78 -3.27 9.76
CA VAL A 147 28.41 -3.28 9.19
C VAL A 147 27.80 -4.67 9.28
N SER A 148 26.57 -4.77 9.73
CA SER A 148 25.77 -6.01 9.77
C SER A 148 24.36 -5.74 9.25
N ILE A 149 23.99 -6.41 8.16
CA ILE A 149 22.66 -6.29 7.57
C ILE A 149 21.76 -7.35 8.20
N LEU A 150 20.64 -6.90 8.80
CA LEU A 150 19.66 -7.76 9.43
C LEU A 150 18.51 -8.08 8.46
N TYR A 151 17.77 -9.14 8.74
CA TYR A 151 16.54 -9.57 8.07
C TYR A 151 16.66 -10.01 6.60
N ASN A 152 17.50 -9.37 5.78
CA ASN A 152 17.80 -9.71 4.40
C ASN A 152 19.29 -9.46 4.10
N PRO A 153 20.21 -10.30 4.60
CA PRO A 153 21.65 -10.07 4.46
C PRO A 153 22.15 -10.02 3.02
N GLY A 154 21.47 -10.73 2.11
CA GLY A 154 21.77 -10.75 0.68
C GLY A 154 21.22 -9.55 -0.08
N LEU A 155 20.43 -8.70 0.55
CA LEU A 155 19.68 -7.61 -0.09
C LEU A 155 18.93 -8.10 -1.35
N THR A 156 18.33 -9.31 -1.24
CA THR A 156 17.58 -9.93 -2.33
C THR A 156 16.26 -9.21 -2.54
N THR A 157 15.97 -8.88 -3.79
CA THR A 157 14.75 -8.16 -4.15
C THR A 157 13.51 -9.03 -3.93
N SER A 158 13.61 -10.35 -4.14
CA SER A 158 12.51 -11.30 -3.96
C SER A 158 11.96 -11.29 -2.54
N ASP A 159 12.82 -11.24 -1.52
CA ASP A 159 12.39 -11.26 -0.11
C ASP A 159 11.49 -10.09 0.24
N ILE A 160 11.67 -8.96 -0.43
CA ILE A 160 10.89 -7.74 -0.20
C ILE A 160 9.67 -7.66 -1.11
N MET A 161 9.83 -8.09 -2.36
CA MET A 161 8.74 -7.99 -3.35
C MET A 161 7.62 -9.00 -3.09
N ILE A 162 7.93 -10.23 -2.69
CA ILE A 162 6.92 -11.29 -2.55
C ILE A 162 5.90 -11.00 -1.44
N PRO A 163 6.26 -10.54 -0.22
CA PRO A 163 5.27 -10.11 0.75
C PRO A 163 4.30 -9.05 0.20
N GLY A 164 4.83 -8.08 -0.55
CA GLY A 164 4.00 -7.06 -1.18
C GLY A 164 3.16 -7.57 -2.34
N LEU A 165 3.66 -8.52 -3.13
CA LEU A 165 2.90 -9.16 -4.21
C LEU A 165 1.69 -9.95 -3.68
N CYS A 166 1.79 -10.53 -2.48
CA CYS A 166 0.61 -11.10 -1.80
C CYS A 166 -0.51 -10.06 -1.70
N GLY A 167 -0.17 -8.83 -1.31
CA GLY A 167 -1.13 -7.73 -1.25
C GLY A 167 -1.68 -7.33 -2.61
N VAL A 168 -0.84 -7.28 -3.65
CA VAL A 168 -1.28 -6.96 -5.02
C VAL A 168 -2.28 -7.98 -5.54
N VAL A 169 -2.03 -9.28 -5.33
CA VAL A 169 -2.96 -10.35 -5.70
C VAL A 169 -4.30 -10.17 -4.98
N LEU A 170 -4.28 -9.87 -3.68
CA LEU A 170 -5.49 -9.63 -2.91
C LEU A 170 -6.25 -8.39 -3.39
N VAL A 171 -5.57 -7.30 -3.77
CA VAL A 171 -6.22 -6.13 -4.39
C VAL A 171 -6.84 -6.50 -5.72
N PHE A 172 -6.14 -7.27 -6.55
CA PHE A 172 -6.65 -7.71 -7.85
C PHE A 172 -7.94 -8.51 -7.69
N VAL A 173 -7.92 -9.55 -6.88
CA VAL A 173 -9.09 -10.41 -6.62
C VAL A 173 -10.19 -9.61 -5.92
N GLY A 174 -9.84 -8.92 -4.84
CA GLY A 174 -10.81 -8.17 -4.04
C GLY A 174 -11.48 -7.03 -4.82
N THR A 175 -10.75 -6.33 -5.67
CA THR A 175 -11.28 -5.14 -6.36
C THR A 175 -11.83 -5.48 -7.75
N ILE A 176 -11.03 -6.12 -8.62
CA ILE A 176 -11.42 -6.36 -10.02
C ILE A 176 -12.48 -7.45 -10.11
N ILE A 177 -12.21 -8.63 -9.55
CA ILE A 177 -13.11 -9.78 -9.68
C ILE A 177 -14.45 -9.49 -9.00
N THR A 178 -14.42 -8.89 -7.80
CA THR A 178 -15.66 -8.54 -7.09
C THR A 178 -16.47 -7.47 -7.84
N SER A 179 -15.82 -6.42 -8.37
CA SER A 179 -16.53 -5.38 -9.12
C SER A 179 -17.19 -5.92 -10.38
N LEU A 180 -16.49 -6.78 -11.12
CA LEU A 180 -17.03 -7.45 -12.32
C LEU A 180 -18.19 -8.39 -12.00
N GLY A 181 -18.05 -9.19 -10.94
CA GLY A 181 -19.09 -10.13 -10.51
C GLY A 181 -20.41 -9.42 -10.22
N VAL A 182 -20.35 -8.34 -9.45
CA VAL A 182 -21.55 -7.56 -9.08
C VAL A 182 -22.16 -6.82 -10.30
N VAL A 183 -21.31 -6.23 -11.18
CA VAL A 183 -21.79 -5.55 -12.39
C VAL A 183 -22.43 -6.54 -13.37
N ARG A 184 -21.83 -7.74 -13.53
CA ARG A 184 -22.39 -8.80 -14.39
C ARG A 184 -23.79 -9.22 -13.92
N GLU A 185 -23.99 -9.41 -12.62
CA GLU A 185 -25.30 -9.77 -12.07
C GLU A 185 -26.33 -8.66 -12.27
N ARG A 186 -25.92 -7.39 -12.20
CA ARG A 186 -26.79 -6.26 -12.51
C ARG A 186 -27.18 -6.23 -13.97
N GLN A 187 -26.26 -6.49 -14.88
CA GLN A 187 -26.54 -6.54 -16.33
C GLN A 187 -27.43 -7.71 -16.73
N SER A 188 -27.36 -8.83 -16.00
CA SER A 188 -28.21 -10.00 -16.23
C SER A 188 -29.61 -9.88 -15.59
N GLY A 189 -29.90 -8.79 -14.86
CA GLY A 189 -31.22 -8.59 -14.20
C GLY A 189 -31.43 -9.41 -12.93
N THR A 190 -30.44 -10.21 -12.51
CA THR A 190 -30.54 -11.04 -11.32
C THR A 190 -30.61 -10.24 -10.02
N LEU A 191 -30.05 -9.02 -10.01
CA LEU A 191 -30.18 -8.09 -8.87
C LEU A 191 -31.62 -7.62 -8.63
N GLU A 192 -32.41 -7.43 -9.70
CA GLU A 192 -33.81 -7.06 -9.60
C GLU A 192 -34.65 -8.20 -9.02
N GLN A 193 -34.32 -9.46 -9.37
CA GLN A 193 -34.93 -10.65 -8.79
C GLN A 193 -34.63 -10.76 -7.29
N LEU A 194 -33.39 -10.45 -6.86
CA LEU A 194 -33.00 -10.42 -5.45
C LEU A 194 -33.71 -9.31 -4.67
N ALA A 195 -34.03 -8.19 -5.30
CA ALA A 195 -34.74 -7.07 -4.66
C ALA A 195 -36.21 -7.41 -4.34
N VAL A 196 -36.82 -8.35 -5.05
CA VAL A 196 -38.21 -8.82 -4.81
C VAL A 196 -38.26 -9.90 -3.72
N MET A 197 -37.13 -10.54 -3.41
CA MET A 197 -37.06 -11.53 -2.34
C MET A 197 -37.09 -10.86 -0.95
N PRO A 198 -37.65 -11.50 0.08
CA PRO A 198 -37.70 -10.96 1.45
C PRO A 198 -36.35 -11.11 2.16
N LEU A 199 -35.23 -10.77 1.45
CA LEU A 199 -33.87 -10.81 1.96
C LEU A 199 -33.48 -9.43 2.51
N ARG A 200 -32.75 -9.42 3.62
CA ARG A 200 -32.18 -8.19 4.15
C ARG A 200 -30.97 -7.77 3.29
N PRO A 201 -30.75 -6.46 3.02
CA PRO A 201 -29.62 -5.99 2.22
C PRO A 201 -28.26 -6.54 2.68
N ARG A 202 -28.08 -6.74 3.99
CA ARG A 202 -26.87 -7.34 4.59
C ARG A 202 -26.67 -8.79 4.19
N ASP A 203 -27.75 -9.57 4.06
CA ASP A 203 -27.67 -11.00 3.74
C ASP A 203 -27.25 -11.18 2.27
N VAL A 204 -27.73 -10.29 1.38
CA VAL A 204 -27.30 -10.26 -0.02
C VAL A 204 -25.83 -9.83 -0.13
N PHE A 205 -25.43 -8.82 0.65
CA PHE A 205 -24.05 -8.33 0.66
C PHE A 205 -23.07 -9.39 1.15
N LEU A 206 -23.36 -10.01 2.30
CA LEU A 206 -22.53 -11.07 2.87
C LEU A 206 -22.49 -12.31 1.97
N GLY A 207 -23.63 -12.72 1.42
CA GLY A 207 -23.70 -13.86 0.49
C GLY A 207 -22.82 -13.68 -0.76
N LYS A 208 -22.57 -12.43 -1.18
CA LYS A 208 -21.67 -12.12 -2.29
C LYS A 208 -20.21 -12.05 -1.88
N ILE A 209 -19.92 -11.47 -0.73
CA ILE A 209 -18.55 -11.31 -0.25
C ILE A 209 -17.91 -12.65 0.11
N VAL A 210 -18.63 -13.56 0.74
CA VAL A 210 -18.09 -14.83 1.24
C VAL A 210 -17.41 -15.67 0.16
N PRO A 211 -17.99 -15.92 -1.04
CA PRO A 211 -17.32 -16.66 -2.10
C PRO A 211 -16.02 -15.98 -2.57
N TYR A 212 -16.05 -14.66 -2.78
CA TYR A 212 -14.85 -13.92 -3.21
C TYR A 212 -13.78 -13.90 -2.13
N PHE A 213 -14.18 -13.81 -0.86
CA PHE A 213 -13.29 -13.94 0.28
C PHE A 213 -12.59 -15.30 0.30
N LEU A 214 -13.32 -16.38 0.08
CA LEU A 214 -12.75 -17.73 0.07
C LEU A 214 -11.75 -17.92 -1.07
N VAL A 215 -12.10 -17.46 -2.29
CA VAL A 215 -11.19 -17.50 -3.44
C VAL A 215 -9.92 -16.69 -3.14
N ALA A 216 -10.05 -15.47 -2.65
CA ALA A 216 -8.91 -14.61 -2.32
C ALA A 216 -8.03 -15.21 -1.21
N ALA A 217 -8.62 -15.89 -0.22
CA ALA A 217 -7.86 -16.57 0.83
C ALA A 217 -7.08 -17.78 0.27
N ILE A 218 -7.65 -18.51 -0.68
CA ILE A 218 -6.97 -19.60 -1.38
C ILE A 218 -5.82 -19.04 -2.23
N ASP A 219 -6.06 -17.98 -3.01
CA ASP A 219 -5.05 -17.34 -3.83
C ASP A 219 -3.88 -16.83 -2.97
N LEU A 220 -4.17 -16.19 -1.83
CA LEU A 220 -3.16 -15.79 -0.87
C LEU A 220 -2.32 -16.97 -0.39
N ALA A 221 -2.98 -18.07 0.01
CA ALA A 221 -2.29 -19.27 0.46
C ALA A 221 -1.37 -19.85 -0.64
N ILE A 222 -1.84 -19.88 -1.88
CA ILE A 222 -1.04 -20.33 -3.03
C ILE A 222 0.18 -19.42 -3.23
N VAL A 223 -0.01 -18.09 -3.28
CA VAL A 223 1.09 -17.13 -3.47
C VAL A 223 2.10 -17.23 -2.35
N LEU A 224 1.65 -17.38 -1.10
CA LEU A 224 2.50 -17.54 0.06
C LEU A 224 3.32 -18.83 -0.01
N VAL A 225 2.68 -19.97 -0.30
CA VAL A 225 3.36 -21.28 -0.44
C VAL A 225 4.38 -21.23 -1.57
N VAL A 226 4.03 -20.68 -2.74
CA VAL A 226 4.96 -20.53 -3.87
C VAL A 226 6.09 -19.58 -3.50
N GLY A 227 5.81 -18.47 -2.82
CA GLY A 227 6.81 -17.53 -2.35
C GLY A 227 7.87 -18.18 -1.44
N ILE A 228 7.41 -19.01 -0.51
CA ILE A 228 8.29 -19.73 0.42
C ILE A 228 9.02 -20.88 -0.29
N ALA A 229 8.30 -21.74 -1.04
CA ALA A 229 8.84 -22.98 -1.56
C ALA A 229 9.73 -22.77 -2.82
N VAL A 230 9.39 -21.81 -3.69
CA VAL A 230 10.10 -21.59 -4.97
C VAL A 230 11.13 -20.49 -4.84
N PHE A 231 10.78 -19.39 -4.15
CA PHE A 231 11.65 -18.21 -4.04
C PHE A 231 12.46 -18.17 -2.75
N GLY A 232 12.21 -19.11 -1.81
CA GLY A 232 12.96 -19.18 -0.56
C GLY A 232 12.71 -18.01 0.40
N VAL A 233 11.61 -17.28 0.23
CA VAL A 233 11.32 -16.12 1.10
C VAL A 233 11.11 -16.60 2.53
N PRO A 234 11.83 -16.02 3.51
CA PRO A 234 11.69 -16.44 4.89
C PRO A 234 10.33 -16.04 5.46
N PHE A 235 9.70 -16.95 6.18
CA PHE A 235 8.51 -16.66 6.98
C PHE A 235 8.88 -16.83 8.46
N ARG A 236 9.31 -15.76 9.11
CA ARG A 236 9.87 -15.79 10.48
C ARG A 236 8.85 -15.53 11.58
N GLY A 237 7.78 -14.83 11.26
CA GLY A 237 6.78 -14.38 12.23
C GLY A 237 5.57 -15.32 12.36
N SER A 238 4.53 -14.81 13.00
CA SER A 238 3.30 -15.56 13.26
C SER A 238 2.36 -15.59 12.05
N ALA A 239 2.02 -16.78 11.56
CA ALA A 239 1.02 -16.97 10.50
C ALA A 239 -0.38 -16.45 10.91
N ALA A 240 -0.70 -16.46 12.21
CA ALA A 240 -1.96 -15.94 12.72
C ALA A 240 -2.02 -14.40 12.58
N VAL A 241 -0.92 -13.70 12.89
CA VAL A 241 -0.83 -12.22 12.74
C VAL A 241 -0.91 -11.83 11.26
N PHE A 242 -0.19 -12.55 10.39
CA PHE A 242 -0.26 -12.36 8.94
C PHE A 242 -1.68 -12.59 8.42
N GLY A 243 -2.31 -13.70 8.80
CA GLY A 243 -3.68 -14.04 8.41
C GLY A 243 -4.71 -13.02 8.88
N LEU A 244 -4.54 -12.47 10.09
CA LEU A 244 -5.39 -11.39 10.60
C LEU A 244 -5.24 -10.11 9.76
N GLY A 245 -4.01 -9.73 9.40
CA GLY A 245 -3.74 -8.60 8.50
C GLY A 245 -4.37 -8.80 7.12
N ALA A 246 -4.22 -10.00 6.55
CA ALA A 246 -4.84 -10.38 5.29
C ALA A 246 -6.38 -10.35 5.36
N LEU A 247 -6.97 -10.78 6.46
CA LEU A 247 -8.40 -10.73 6.72
C LEU A 247 -8.92 -9.29 6.65
N PHE A 248 -8.34 -8.37 7.42
CA PHE A 248 -8.74 -6.95 7.38
C PHE A 248 -8.53 -6.34 6.00
N PHE A 249 -7.41 -6.64 5.37
CA PHE A 249 -7.11 -6.14 4.03
C PHE A 249 -8.11 -6.64 2.98
N LEU A 250 -8.50 -7.91 3.04
CA LEU A 250 -9.53 -8.47 2.18
C LEU A 250 -10.88 -7.77 2.35
N PHE A 251 -11.30 -7.50 3.57
CA PHE A 251 -12.54 -6.75 3.79
C PHE A 251 -12.51 -5.38 3.13
N VAL A 252 -11.38 -4.68 3.21
CA VAL A 252 -11.22 -3.36 2.57
C VAL A 252 -11.28 -3.49 1.06
N THR A 253 -10.52 -4.40 0.46
CA THR A 253 -10.42 -4.54 -1.01
C THR A 253 -11.72 -5.04 -1.63
N LEU A 254 -12.40 -5.99 -0.98
CA LEU A 254 -13.74 -6.45 -1.38
C LEU A 254 -14.75 -5.30 -1.29
N GLY A 255 -14.71 -4.51 -0.22
CA GLY A 255 -15.54 -3.32 -0.06
C GLY A 255 -15.32 -2.28 -1.17
N ILE A 256 -14.05 -2.03 -1.55
CA ILE A 256 -13.70 -1.17 -2.69
C ILE A 256 -14.29 -1.73 -3.99
N GLY A 257 -14.18 -3.05 -4.22
CA GLY A 257 -14.78 -3.72 -5.38
C GLY A 257 -16.29 -3.51 -5.47
N VAL A 258 -17.00 -3.63 -4.35
CA VAL A 258 -18.45 -3.35 -4.29
C VAL A 258 -18.75 -1.87 -4.54
N LEU A 259 -17.96 -0.93 -3.99
CA LEU A 259 -18.11 0.50 -4.27
C LEU A 259 -17.94 0.81 -5.75
N ILE A 260 -16.90 0.27 -6.40
CA ILE A 260 -16.66 0.42 -7.83
C ILE A 260 -17.85 -0.10 -8.63
N SER A 261 -18.36 -1.28 -8.28
CA SER A 261 -19.53 -1.86 -8.95
C SER A 261 -20.77 -0.98 -8.84
N SER A 262 -20.93 -0.29 -7.70
CA SER A 262 -22.09 0.58 -7.44
C SER A 262 -22.13 1.84 -8.31
N VAL A 263 -20.97 2.31 -8.77
CA VAL A 263 -20.85 3.51 -9.63
C VAL A 263 -20.70 3.16 -11.11
N SER A 264 -20.35 1.93 -11.43
CA SER A 264 -20.14 1.44 -12.80
C SER A 264 -21.46 1.08 -13.46
N GLN A 265 -21.66 1.45 -14.71
CA GLN A 265 -22.84 1.09 -15.49
C GLN A 265 -22.67 -0.19 -16.30
N ASN A 266 -21.42 -0.52 -16.66
CA ASN A 266 -21.07 -1.70 -17.43
C ASN A 266 -19.73 -2.28 -16.97
N GLN A 267 -19.40 -3.49 -17.45
CA GLN A 267 -18.16 -4.18 -17.07
C GLN A 267 -16.91 -3.40 -17.49
N GLY A 268 -16.92 -2.73 -18.65
CA GLY A 268 -15.78 -1.93 -19.11
C GLY A 268 -15.46 -0.78 -18.17
N GLN A 269 -16.47 -0.06 -17.67
CA GLN A 269 -16.28 0.98 -16.65
C GLN A 269 -15.79 0.41 -15.32
N ALA A 270 -16.29 -0.76 -14.92
CA ALA A 270 -15.85 -1.41 -13.69
C ALA A 270 -14.37 -1.79 -13.75
N ILE A 271 -13.91 -2.38 -14.87
CA ILE A 271 -12.49 -2.69 -15.08
C ILE A 271 -11.64 -1.42 -15.03
N GLN A 272 -12.06 -0.38 -15.73
CA GLN A 272 -11.31 0.88 -15.81
C GLN A 272 -11.15 1.53 -14.44
N LEU A 273 -12.22 1.61 -13.64
CA LEU A 273 -12.18 2.13 -12.28
C LEU A 273 -11.34 1.25 -11.36
N ALA A 274 -11.44 -0.08 -11.50
CA ALA A 274 -10.66 -1.01 -10.70
C ALA A 274 -9.16 -0.89 -11.00
N VAL A 275 -8.76 -0.79 -12.27
CA VAL A 275 -7.36 -0.54 -12.67
C VAL A 275 -6.89 0.84 -12.20
N MET A 276 -7.75 1.86 -12.29
CA MET A 276 -7.46 3.20 -11.76
C MET A 276 -7.22 3.19 -10.25
N THR A 277 -7.86 2.29 -9.52
CA THR A 277 -7.63 2.11 -8.07
C THR A 277 -6.40 1.25 -7.79
N LEU A 278 -6.15 0.21 -8.60
CA LEU A 278 -5.04 -0.73 -8.42
C LEU A 278 -3.67 -0.06 -8.67
N LEU A 279 -3.53 0.71 -9.75
CA LEU A 279 -2.24 1.27 -10.14
C LEU A 279 -1.63 2.21 -9.08
N PRO A 280 -2.36 3.19 -8.52
CA PRO A 280 -1.85 3.97 -7.40
C PRO A 280 -1.47 3.12 -6.19
N GLN A 281 -2.24 2.07 -5.87
CA GLN A 281 -1.91 1.17 -4.78
C GLN A 281 -0.56 0.50 -4.99
N VAL A 282 -0.31 -0.07 -6.17
CA VAL A 282 0.98 -0.74 -6.47
C VAL A 282 2.15 0.25 -6.42
N LEU A 283 1.95 1.46 -6.93
CA LEU A 283 3.04 2.43 -7.11
C LEU A 283 3.34 3.25 -5.85
N LEU A 284 2.31 3.64 -5.10
CA LEU A 284 2.45 4.55 -3.96
C LEU A 284 2.43 3.84 -2.59
N SER A 285 2.14 2.55 -2.52
CA SER A 285 2.02 1.82 -1.25
C SER A 285 3.35 1.50 -0.56
N GLY A 286 4.47 1.97 -1.05
CA GLY A 286 5.76 1.56 -0.52
C GLY A 286 6.25 0.21 -1.06
N LEU A 287 5.54 -0.40 -2.01
CA LEU A 287 5.95 -1.66 -2.64
C LEU A 287 7.14 -1.45 -3.58
N ILE A 288 6.98 -0.55 -4.55
CA ILE A 288 8.00 -0.24 -5.57
C ILE A 288 8.84 0.94 -5.14
N PHE A 289 8.22 2.04 -4.73
CA PHE A 289 8.91 3.25 -4.29
C PHE A 289 8.83 3.38 -2.76
N PRO A 290 9.94 3.61 -2.05
CA PRO A 290 9.91 3.88 -0.62
C PRO A 290 9.02 5.10 -0.32
N LEU A 291 8.24 5.06 0.75
CA LEU A 291 7.37 6.19 1.12
C LEU A 291 8.15 7.48 1.38
N SER A 292 9.39 7.37 1.90
CA SER A 292 10.30 8.50 2.12
C SER A 292 10.73 9.19 0.83
N SER A 293 10.79 8.45 -0.29
CA SER A 293 11.16 8.97 -1.61
C SER A 293 10.03 9.69 -2.33
N ILE A 294 8.78 9.45 -1.93
CA ILE A 294 7.61 10.08 -2.55
C ILE A 294 7.55 11.55 -2.15
N ALA A 295 7.36 12.44 -3.13
CA ALA A 295 7.22 13.88 -2.89
C ALA A 295 6.09 14.17 -1.89
N ALA A 296 6.32 15.12 -0.97
CA ALA A 296 5.39 15.44 0.12
C ALA A 296 3.97 15.79 -0.38
N GLY A 297 3.85 16.43 -1.54
CA GLY A 297 2.55 16.77 -2.16
C GLY A 297 1.72 15.59 -2.62
N VAL A 298 2.32 14.39 -2.79
CA VAL A 298 1.65 13.16 -3.24
C VAL A 298 1.64 12.09 -2.15
N ARG A 299 2.58 12.15 -1.19
CA ARG A 299 2.76 11.13 -0.13
C ARG A 299 1.50 10.90 0.70
N TRP A 300 0.67 11.92 0.93
CA TRP A 300 -0.57 11.77 1.69
C TRP A 300 -1.55 10.78 1.04
N ILE A 301 -1.49 10.61 -0.30
CA ILE A 301 -2.31 9.62 -1.02
C ILE A 301 -1.92 8.21 -0.58
N ALA A 302 -0.63 7.95 -0.37
CA ALA A 302 -0.13 6.64 0.07
C ALA A 302 -0.79 6.19 1.39
N TYR A 303 -1.03 7.12 2.31
CA TYR A 303 -1.68 6.82 3.59
C TYR A 303 -3.19 6.56 3.49
N LEU A 304 -3.81 6.84 2.35
CA LEU A 304 -5.21 6.46 2.07
C LEU A 304 -5.30 5.07 1.42
N LEU A 305 -4.18 4.49 1.03
CA LEU A 305 -4.15 3.22 0.30
C LEU A 305 -4.03 2.04 1.26
N PRO A 306 -4.97 1.09 1.25
CA PRO A 306 -4.92 -0.06 2.14
C PRO A 306 -3.69 -0.95 1.93
N LEU A 307 -3.16 -1.02 0.70
CA LEU A 307 -1.97 -1.81 0.38
C LEU A 307 -0.72 -1.30 1.13
N THR A 308 -0.66 -0.01 1.48
CA THR A 308 0.43 0.57 2.27
C THR A 308 0.55 -0.14 3.63
N TYR A 309 -0.54 -0.25 4.35
CA TYR A 309 -0.57 -0.89 5.67
C TYR A 309 -0.41 -2.40 5.59
N PHE A 310 -0.97 -3.03 4.56
CA PHE A 310 -0.78 -4.47 4.38
C PHE A 310 0.68 -4.81 4.04
N ASN A 311 1.37 -4.01 3.23
CA ASN A 311 2.79 -4.20 2.94
C ASN A 311 3.65 -4.11 4.21
N GLU A 312 3.33 -3.15 5.09
CA GLU A 312 4.01 -3.00 6.38
C GLU A 312 3.79 -4.23 7.26
N ILE A 313 2.54 -4.70 7.41
CA ILE A 313 2.21 -5.93 8.13
C ILE A 313 2.92 -7.14 7.51
N ALA A 314 2.85 -7.30 6.19
CA ALA A 314 3.42 -8.46 5.50
C ALA A 314 4.95 -8.52 5.66
N ARG A 315 5.66 -7.41 5.46
CA ARG A 315 7.12 -7.34 5.65
C ARG A 315 7.50 -7.49 7.12
N GLY A 316 6.79 -6.82 8.03
CA GLY A 316 7.02 -6.90 9.46
C GLY A 316 6.91 -8.34 9.96
N VAL A 317 5.85 -9.04 9.59
CA VAL A 317 5.65 -10.43 10.01
C VAL A 317 6.64 -11.36 9.29
N MET A 318 6.72 -11.33 7.95
CA MET A 318 7.49 -12.32 7.21
C MET A 318 9.00 -12.19 7.40
N LEU A 319 9.53 -10.96 7.41
CA LEU A 319 10.98 -10.73 7.41
C LEU A 319 11.52 -10.43 8.81
N ARG A 320 10.85 -9.55 9.57
CA ARG A 320 11.31 -9.03 10.86
C ARG A 320 10.78 -9.81 12.06
N ALA A 321 9.79 -10.71 11.85
CA ALA A 321 9.08 -11.42 12.92
C ALA A 321 8.47 -10.49 13.98
N GLU A 322 7.92 -9.35 13.54
CA GLU A 322 7.33 -8.35 14.43
C GLU A 322 6.16 -8.91 15.22
N PRO A 323 6.10 -8.59 16.54
CA PRO A 323 4.93 -8.91 17.33
C PRO A 323 3.74 -8.02 16.94
N ILE A 324 2.53 -8.48 17.19
CA ILE A 324 1.30 -7.71 16.93
C ILE A 324 1.29 -6.35 17.65
N ALA A 325 1.97 -6.27 18.80
CA ALA A 325 2.09 -5.04 19.57
C ALA A 325 2.89 -3.94 18.86
N ALA A 326 3.85 -4.29 18.00
CA ALA A 326 4.59 -3.33 17.17
C ALA A 326 3.78 -2.92 15.93
N LEU A 327 2.94 -3.83 15.42
CA LEU A 327 2.13 -3.61 14.22
C LEU A 327 0.73 -3.00 14.51
N TRP A 328 0.46 -2.52 15.72
CA TRP A 328 -0.88 -2.02 16.09
C TRP A 328 -1.35 -0.87 15.20
N GLN A 329 -0.45 0.03 14.81
CA GLN A 329 -0.78 1.19 13.97
C GLN A 329 -1.31 0.78 12.59
N PRO A 330 -0.60 -0.02 11.75
CA PRO A 330 -1.12 -0.45 10.47
C PRO A 330 -2.41 -1.27 10.59
N PHE A 331 -2.58 -2.06 11.67
CA PHE A 331 -3.85 -2.76 11.92
C PHE A 331 -5.02 -1.81 12.19
N VAL A 332 -4.81 -0.79 13.01
CA VAL A 332 -5.84 0.21 13.33
C VAL A 332 -6.23 1.01 12.09
N TYR A 333 -5.25 1.48 11.30
CA TYR A 333 -5.54 2.21 10.07
C TYR A 333 -6.28 1.35 9.06
N LEU A 334 -5.88 0.07 8.90
CA LEU A 334 -6.53 -0.87 8.00
C LEU A 334 -7.98 -1.17 8.45
N ALA A 335 -8.20 -1.34 9.75
CA ALA A 335 -9.54 -1.52 10.31
C ALA A 335 -10.42 -0.29 10.10
N LEU A 336 -9.88 0.92 10.31
CA LEU A 336 -10.60 2.18 10.08
C LEU A 336 -10.99 2.35 8.62
N LEU A 337 -10.06 2.10 7.69
CA LEU A 337 -10.34 2.10 6.25
C LEU A 337 -11.42 1.06 5.92
N GLY A 338 -11.37 -0.13 6.53
CA GLY A 338 -12.38 -1.16 6.37
C GLY A 338 -13.77 -0.68 6.77
N VAL A 339 -13.88 -0.06 7.95
CA VAL A 339 -15.16 0.50 8.43
C VAL A 339 -15.68 1.56 7.46
N VAL A 340 -14.84 2.48 7.02
CA VAL A 340 -15.23 3.56 6.09
C VAL A 340 -15.70 2.99 4.76
N VAL A 341 -14.93 2.08 4.16
CA VAL A 341 -15.21 1.50 2.85
C VAL A 341 -16.46 0.62 2.90
N VAL A 342 -16.58 -0.28 3.90
CA VAL A 342 -17.74 -1.17 4.02
C VAL A 342 -19.00 -0.38 4.34
N THR A 343 -18.92 0.65 5.17
CA THR A 343 -20.05 1.53 5.45
C THR A 343 -20.49 2.26 4.18
N GLY A 344 -19.55 2.85 3.45
CA GLY A 344 -19.82 3.52 2.17
C GLY A 344 -20.42 2.57 1.13
N ALA A 345 -19.88 1.36 1.01
CA ALA A 345 -20.42 0.31 0.14
C ALA A 345 -21.85 -0.08 0.52
N THR A 346 -22.10 -0.30 1.81
CA THR A 346 -23.42 -0.68 2.32
C THR A 346 -24.45 0.42 2.12
N LEU A 347 -24.13 1.66 2.44
CA LEU A 347 -25.00 2.81 2.24
C LEU A 347 -25.34 3.01 0.77
N ARG A 348 -24.35 2.91 -0.10
CA ARG A 348 -24.54 3.03 -1.54
C ARG A 348 -25.37 1.89 -2.11
N PHE A 349 -25.14 0.67 -1.65
CA PHE A 349 -25.90 -0.50 -2.07
C PHE A 349 -27.38 -0.42 -1.62
N ARG A 350 -27.65 0.10 -0.41
CA ARG A 350 -29.02 0.35 0.06
C ARG A 350 -29.80 1.31 -0.82
N SER A 351 -29.16 2.35 -1.36
CA SER A 351 -29.81 3.30 -2.27
C SER A 351 -30.21 2.67 -3.61
N TYR A 352 -29.57 1.57 -4.00
CA TYR A 352 -29.93 0.80 -5.19
C TYR A 352 -31.11 -0.16 -4.96
N LEU A 353 -31.27 -0.66 -3.74
CA LEU A 353 -32.37 -1.59 -3.39
C LEU A 353 -33.64 -0.84 -2.93
N ALA A 354 -33.54 0.48 -2.69
CA ALA A 354 -34.73 1.28 -2.36
C ALA A 354 -35.64 1.35 -3.60
N PRO A 355 -36.89 0.89 -3.51
CA PRO A 355 -37.81 0.95 -4.66
C PRO A 355 -38.02 2.42 -5.08
N ALA A 356 -37.97 2.66 -6.40
CA ALA A 356 -38.29 3.95 -7.03
C ALA A 356 -39.80 4.30 -6.81
N GLY A 357 -40.17 4.52 -5.55
CA GLY A 357 -41.57 4.61 -5.09
C GLY A 357 -42.14 6.00 -5.01
N HIS A 358 -41.47 7.05 -5.40
CA HIS A 358 -41.96 8.42 -5.18
C HIS A 358 -42.16 9.28 -6.43
N GLU A 359 -41.75 8.86 -7.62
CA GLU A 359 -41.98 9.71 -8.82
C GLU A 359 -43.22 9.36 -9.66
N ARG A 360 -43.93 8.26 -9.38
CA ARG A 360 -45.14 7.90 -10.15
C ARG A 360 -46.47 8.45 -9.61
N ARG A 361 -46.49 9.13 -8.46
CA ARG A 361 -47.74 9.71 -7.91
C ARG A 361 -48.07 11.11 -8.43
N GLY A 362 -47.20 11.79 -9.17
CA GLY A 362 -47.42 13.12 -9.71
C GLY A 362 -48.11 13.18 -11.08
N HIS A 363 -48.18 12.08 -11.82
CA HIS A 363 -48.66 12.14 -13.22
C HIS A 363 -49.97 11.39 -13.50
N GLN A 364 -50.61 10.83 -12.48
CA GLN A 364 -51.94 10.18 -12.68
C GLN A 364 -53.16 11.05 -12.29
N SER A 365 -52.96 12.34 -11.98
CA SER A 365 -54.06 13.24 -11.62
C SER A 365 -54.55 14.19 -12.74
N ALA A 366 -54.14 13.94 -13.99
CA ALA A 366 -54.67 14.72 -15.13
C ALA A 366 -55.23 13.79 -16.19
N ALA A 367 -56.31 13.09 -15.86
CA ALA A 367 -57.17 12.51 -16.89
C ALA A 367 -58.10 13.63 -17.43
N PRO A 368 -58.15 13.87 -18.74
CA PRO A 368 -59.08 14.83 -19.31
C PRO A 368 -60.52 14.29 -19.18
N LYS A 369 -61.38 15.07 -18.57
CA LYS A 369 -62.82 14.84 -18.58
C LYS A 369 -63.29 14.89 -20.05
N SER A 370 -63.63 13.71 -20.60
CA SER A 370 -64.32 13.64 -21.88
C SER A 370 -65.66 14.31 -21.75
N GLN A 371 -65.87 15.38 -22.52
CA GLN A 371 -67.18 15.94 -22.82
C GLN A 371 -68.01 14.91 -23.57
N VAL A 372 -69.07 14.42 -22.96
CA VAL A 372 -70.25 13.84 -23.63
C VAL A 372 -71.27 14.93 -23.66
N ALA A 373 -71.59 15.45 -24.81
CA ALA A 373 -72.82 16.24 -25.09
C ALA A 373 -73.32 15.91 -26.49
N ALA A 374 -74.57 15.40 -26.51
CA ALA A 374 -75.60 15.31 -27.56
C ALA A 374 -75.24 14.57 -28.87
#